data_45840d01f9d7346ac7b7f9e1d2803fb7
#
_entry.id   45840d01f9d7346ac7b7f9e1d2803fb7
#
_cell.length_a   1.000
_cell.length_b   1.000
_cell.length_c   1.000
_cell.angle_alpha   90.00
_cell.angle_beta   90.00
_cell.angle_gamma   90.00
#
_symmetry.space_group_name_H-M   'P 1'
#
loop_
_entity.id
_entity.type
_entity.pdbx_description
1 polymer ?
#
loop_
_entity_poly.entity_id
_entity_poly.type
_entity_poly.pdbx_seq_one_letter_code
_entity_poly.pdbx_strand_id
1 'polypeptide(L)'
;MNLENYFISQFQNRYIGNDGAFIDGFVYSKDAFFENVHFKKEWISYYQIAQKAMLVNLSDAIAMNAKPLYALLSVAMPKSMSKQDMRELARGFKEIATKYHVEIIGGDTISNSKLDITITIISKTKKPLLRTGVRDGFLVAYSGKLGNSAKDLKKLFNLGFLHDNSKFVNIKLRKKLVYNTQRYLKAGMDISDGLFSDLEKIALANSVGFKFSKPISQYIACSGEEYEMLLFFDKRDKKTMLRRAKLSRTPLTIFAQVTRNRYRNRCKAHHF
;
A
#
# COMPACT_ATOMS: atom_id res chain seq x y z
N MET A 1 8.66 -21.44 5.30
CA MET A 1 9.04 -20.03 5.02
C MET A 1 8.90 -19.86 3.53
N ASN A 2 8.18 -18.85 3.04
CA ASN A 2 8.09 -18.61 1.61
C ASN A 2 9.42 -18.02 1.07
N LEU A 3 9.59 -17.98 -0.25
CA LEU A 3 10.85 -17.54 -0.89
C LEU A 3 11.18 -16.07 -0.59
N GLU A 4 10.18 -15.21 -0.51
CA GLU A 4 10.34 -13.80 -0.15
C GLU A 4 10.93 -13.65 1.26
N ASN A 5 10.30 -14.28 2.25
CA ASN A 5 10.78 -14.23 3.63
C ASN A 5 12.18 -14.84 3.77
N TYR A 6 12.49 -15.88 3.00
CA TYR A 6 13.83 -16.44 2.97
C TYR A 6 14.84 -15.44 2.42
N PHE A 7 14.53 -14.80 1.29
CA PHE A 7 15.42 -13.81 0.69
C PHE A 7 15.64 -12.61 1.60
N ILE A 8 14.55 -12.04 2.17
CA ILE A 8 14.65 -10.90 3.11
C ILE A 8 15.48 -11.27 4.34
N SER A 9 15.38 -12.51 4.84
CA SER A 9 16.14 -12.95 6.02
C SER A 9 17.66 -12.97 5.82
N GLN A 10 18.16 -12.87 4.58
CA GLN A 10 19.59 -12.75 4.31
C GLN A 10 20.13 -11.34 4.62
N PHE A 11 19.25 -10.34 4.78
CA PHE A 11 19.60 -8.94 5.07
C PHE A 11 19.17 -8.58 6.49
N GLN A 12 20.05 -8.81 7.48
CA GLN A 12 19.72 -8.54 8.89
C GLN A 12 20.10 -7.10 9.25
N ASN A 13 19.12 -6.23 9.43
CA ASN A 13 19.30 -4.91 9.99
C ASN A 13 18.00 -4.36 10.62
N ARG A 14 18.13 -3.30 11.42
CA ARG A 14 17.02 -2.69 12.18
C ARG A 14 16.00 -1.90 11.34
N TYR A 15 16.26 -1.69 10.06
CA TYR A 15 15.42 -0.85 9.20
C TYR A 15 14.41 -1.65 8.39
N ILE A 16 14.62 -2.96 8.24
CA ILE A 16 13.74 -3.86 7.49
C ILE A 16 12.54 -4.25 8.36
N GLY A 17 11.35 -4.42 7.73
CA GLY A 17 10.14 -4.95 8.37
C GLY A 17 8.97 -3.97 8.48
N ASN A 18 9.08 -2.78 7.90
CA ASN A 18 8.01 -1.80 7.76
C ASN A 18 7.73 -1.51 6.27
N ASP A 19 6.77 -0.65 5.96
CA ASP A 19 6.46 -0.20 4.60
C ASP A 19 7.59 0.65 3.98
N GLY A 20 8.55 1.04 4.76
CA GLY A 20 9.78 1.74 4.35
C GLY A 20 10.77 1.82 5.50
N ALA A 21 12.00 2.21 5.21
CA ALA A 21 13.07 2.41 6.18
C ALA A 21 12.99 3.82 6.78
N PHE A 22 12.93 3.92 8.11
CA PHE A 22 12.99 5.20 8.81
C PHE A 22 14.42 5.48 9.29
N ILE A 23 15.04 6.53 8.74
CA ILE A 23 16.43 6.93 9.03
C ILE A 23 16.47 8.44 9.16
N ASP A 24 16.93 8.96 10.29
CA ASP A 24 17.19 10.39 10.56
C ASP A 24 16.04 11.33 10.18
N GLY A 25 14.82 10.95 10.49
CA GLY A 25 13.62 11.73 10.20
C GLY A 25 13.05 11.55 8.81
N PHE A 26 13.68 10.74 7.97
CA PHE A 26 13.21 10.40 6.64
C PHE A 26 12.70 8.97 6.57
N VAL A 27 11.72 8.75 5.69
CA VAL A 27 11.23 7.44 5.28
C VAL A 27 11.61 7.23 3.82
N TYR A 28 12.26 6.12 3.56
CA TYR A 28 12.64 5.64 2.24
C TYR A 28 11.79 4.41 1.93
N SER A 29 10.90 4.52 0.95
CA SER A 29 10.09 3.38 0.48
C SER A 29 10.35 3.14 -1.00
N LYS A 30 10.21 1.89 -1.44
CA LYS A 30 10.47 1.49 -2.81
C LYS A 30 9.65 0.28 -3.17
N ASP A 31 8.87 0.40 -4.24
CA ASP A 31 8.12 -0.68 -4.85
C ASP A 31 8.47 -0.85 -6.32
N ALA A 32 8.24 -2.08 -6.78
CA ALA A 32 8.26 -2.47 -8.17
C ALA A 32 6.84 -2.46 -8.74
N PHE A 33 6.68 -2.05 -10.00
CA PHE A 33 5.43 -2.09 -10.73
C PHE A 33 5.70 -2.58 -12.16
N PHE A 34 5.60 -3.90 -12.35
CA PHE A 34 6.10 -4.63 -13.50
C PHE A 34 4.97 -5.14 -14.39
N GLU A 35 5.18 -5.05 -15.70
CA GLU A 35 4.28 -5.61 -16.71
C GLU A 35 4.19 -7.14 -16.57
N ASN A 36 2.96 -7.67 -16.69
CA ASN A 36 2.60 -9.07 -16.50
C ASN A 36 2.71 -9.58 -15.05
N VAL A 37 3.04 -8.70 -14.10
CA VAL A 37 2.97 -8.97 -12.65
C VAL A 37 1.86 -8.14 -12.04
N HIS A 38 1.91 -6.83 -12.19
CA HIS A 38 0.98 -5.87 -11.57
C HIS A 38 -0.05 -5.32 -12.58
N PHE A 39 0.26 -5.35 -13.87
CA PHE A 39 -0.62 -4.90 -14.94
C PHE A 39 -0.31 -5.62 -16.25
N LYS A 40 -1.26 -5.55 -17.20
CA LYS A 40 -1.02 -5.84 -18.60
C LYS A 40 -1.27 -4.59 -19.42
N LYS A 41 -0.52 -4.39 -20.52
CA LYS A 41 -0.64 -3.21 -21.38
C LYS A 41 -2.05 -3.01 -21.95
N GLU A 42 -2.73 -4.11 -22.23
CA GLU A 42 -4.10 -4.09 -22.75
C GLU A 42 -5.16 -3.74 -21.70
N TRP A 43 -4.83 -3.70 -20.41
CA TRP A 43 -5.78 -3.41 -19.34
C TRP A 43 -6.00 -1.93 -19.09
N ILE A 44 -4.94 -1.14 -19.18
CA ILE A 44 -4.94 0.29 -18.84
C ILE A 44 -3.91 1.05 -19.69
N SER A 45 -4.16 2.34 -19.91
CA SER A 45 -3.28 3.21 -20.71
C SER A 45 -1.93 3.47 -20.03
N TYR A 46 -0.91 3.88 -20.78
CA TYR A 46 0.39 4.27 -20.22
C TYR A 46 0.29 5.40 -19.19
N TYR A 47 -0.63 6.32 -19.40
CA TYR A 47 -0.96 7.36 -18.43
C TYR A 47 -1.46 6.77 -17.09
N GLN A 48 -2.39 5.82 -17.13
CA GLN A 48 -2.92 5.14 -15.95
C GLN A 48 -1.88 4.22 -15.28
N ILE A 49 -1.02 3.56 -16.07
CA ILE A 49 0.11 2.77 -15.55
C ILE A 49 1.01 3.65 -14.68
N ALA A 50 1.42 4.82 -15.20
CA ALA A 50 2.28 5.75 -14.46
C ALA A 50 1.60 6.29 -13.20
N GLN A 51 0.31 6.65 -13.28
CA GLN A 51 -0.45 7.09 -12.13
C GLN A 51 -0.51 6.02 -11.04
N LYS A 52 -0.84 4.77 -11.41
CA LYS A 52 -0.92 3.67 -10.46
C LYS A 52 0.44 3.37 -9.84
N ALA A 53 1.51 3.30 -10.63
CA ALA A 53 2.88 3.10 -10.13
C ALA A 53 3.27 4.15 -9.07
N MET A 54 2.97 5.43 -9.31
CA MET A 54 3.21 6.49 -8.33
C MET A 54 2.35 6.33 -7.07
N LEU A 55 1.07 6.00 -7.23
CA LEU A 55 0.14 5.87 -6.09
C LEU A 55 0.51 4.70 -5.19
N VAL A 56 0.91 3.55 -5.76
CA VAL A 56 1.39 2.38 -5.00
C VAL A 56 2.55 2.79 -4.09
N ASN A 57 3.58 3.38 -4.66
CA ASN A 57 4.77 3.81 -3.92
C ASN A 57 4.48 4.92 -2.88
N LEU A 58 3.55 5.83 -3.16
CA LEU A 58 3.11 6.85 -2.21
C LEU A 58 2.29 6.27 -1.06
N SER A 59 1.68 5.10 -1.25
CA SER A 59 0.91 4.40 -0.22
C SER A 59 1.77 4.09 0.98
N ASP A 60 2.94 3.50 0.80
CA ASP A 60 3.91 3.18 1.84
C ASP A 60 4.30 4.40 2.68
N ALA A 61 4.67 5.48 2.00
CA ALA A 61 5.06 6.72 2.66
C ALA A 61 3.94 7.27 3.55
N ILE A 62 2.70 7.24 3.05
CA ILE A 62 1.52 7.69 3.79
C ILE A 62 1.19 6.72 4.92
N ALA A 63 1.31 5.41 4.69
CA ALA A 63 1.11 4.39 5.70
C ALA A 63 2.05 4.59 6.89
N MET A 64 3.27 4.97 6.65
CA MET A 64 4.25 5.32 7.69
C MET A 64 4.07 6.72 8.28
N ASN A 65 2.95 7.40 8.04
CA ASN A 65 2.69 8.78 8.51
C ASN A 65 3.79 9.76 8.08
N ALA A 66 4.35 9.56 6.89
CA ALA A 66 5.38 10.43 6.33
C ALA A 66 4.82 11.31 5.21
N LYS A 67 5.35 12.53 5.10
CA LYS A 67 5.02 13.47 4.02
C LYS A 67 5.99 13.21 2.86
N PRO A 68 5.52 12.69 1.71
CA PRO A 68 6.35 12.53 0.53
C PRO A 68 6.94 13.87 0.08
N LEU A 69 8.20 13.86 -0.36
CA LEU A 69 8.92 15.04 -0.82
C LEU A 69 9.52 14.82 -2.21
N TYR A 70 10.22 13.71 -2.41
CA TYR A 70 10.95 13.43 -3.63
C TYR A 70 10.69 12.02 -4.15
N ALA A 71 10.83 11.86 -5.45
CA ALA A 71 10.77 10.56 -6.14
C ALA A 71 11.97 10.37 -7.07
N LEU A 72 12.51 9.15 -7.07
CA LEU A 72 13.45 8.65 -8.06
C LEU A 72 12.77 7.56 -8.88
N LEU A 73 12.79 7.68 -10.22
CA LEU A 73 12.12 6.76 -11.13
C LEU A 73 13.16 5.91 -11.86
N SER A 74 13.06 4.58 -11.82
CA SER A 74 13.76 3.72 -12.77
C SER A 74 12.73 3.09 -13.69
N VAL A 75 12.89 3.31 -15.00
CA VAL A 75 11.94 2.86 -16.02
C VAL A 75 12.69 2.06 -17.09
N ALA A 76 12.40 0.76 -17.13
CA ALA A 76 12.82 -0.11 -18.21
C ALA A 76 11.70 -0.22 -19.23
N MET A 77 11.94 0.14 -20.49
CA MET A 77 10.88 0.21 -21.50
C MET A 77 11.24 -0.48 -22.82
N PRO A 78 10.24 -1.04 -23.54
CA PRO A 78 10.47 -1.65 -24.85
C PRO A 78 10.97 -0.63 -25.88
N LYS A 79 11.92 -1.04 -26.71
CA LYS A 79 12.41 -0.22 -27.86
C LYS A 79 11.28 0.13 -28.83
N SER A 80 10.21 -0.66 -28.88
CA SER A 80 9.02 -0.42 -29.71
C SER A 80 8.07 0.64 -29.13
N MET A 81 8.34 1.15 -27.92
CA MET A 81 7.48 2.17 -27.30
C MET A 81 7.61 3.49 -28.06
N SER A 82 6.45 4.04 -28.48
CA SER A 82 6.44 5.27 -29.26
C SER A 82 6.73 6.50 -28.38
N LYS A 83 7.17 7.59 -29.02
CA LYS A 83 7.30 8.90 -28.33
C LYS A 83 6.00 9.40 -27.74
N GLN A 84 4.85 9.02 -28.32
CA GLN A 84 3.53 9.36 -27.77
C GLN A 84 3.28 8.59 -26.48
N ASP A 85 3.55 7.29 -26.44
CA ASP A 85 3.40 6.47 -25.24
C ASP A 85 4.29 6.97 -24.09
N MET A 86 5.55 7.36 -24.42
CA MET A 86 6.46 7.97 -23.45
C MET A 86 5.91 9.30 -22.88
N ARG A 87 5.29 10.13 -23.73
CA ARG A 87 4.62 11.37 -23.27
C ARG A 87 3.45 11.08 -22.33
N GLU A 88 2.62 10.09 -22.66
CA GLU A 88 1.49 9.66 -21.81
C GLU A 88 1.97 9.14 -20.46
N LEU A 89 3.00 8.29 -20.46
CA LEU A 89 3.63 7.78 -19.23
C LEU A 89 4.19 8.93 -18.37
N ALA A 90 4.95 9.84 -18.97
CA ALA A 90 5.50 11.01 -18.27
C ALA A 90 4.42 11.93 -17.72
N ARG A 91 3.31 12.12 -18.46
CA ARG A 91 2.15 12.90 -18.03
C ARG A 91 1.51 12.30 -16.77
N GLY A 92 1.33 10.97 -16.74
CA GLY A 92 0.78 10.26 -15.58
C GLY A 92 1.63 10.44 -14.32
N PHE A 93 2.95 10.30 -14.44
CA PHE A 93 3.88 10.56 -13.32
C PHE A 93 3.78 12.00 -12.81
N LYS A 94 3.86 12.99 -13.72
CA LYS A 94 3.82 14.41 -13.39
C LYS A 94 2.53 14.81 -12.68
N GLU A 95 1.38 14.28 -13.11
CA GLU A 95 0.09 14.61 -12.50
C GLU A 95 0.01 14.15 -11.05
N ILE A 96 0.40 12.90 -10.76
CA ILE A 96 0.40 12.40 -9.38
C ILE A 96 1.47 13.11 -8.54
N ALA A 97 2.64 13.35 -9.10
CA ALA A 97 3.70 14.11 -8.42
C ALA A 97 3.19 15.50 -7.99
N THR A 98 2.55 16.24 -8.91
CA THR A 98 1.93 17.54 -8.62
C THR A 98 0.83 17.44 -7.56
N LYS A 99 -0.08 16.48 -7.68
CA LYS A 99 -1.19 16.26 -6.75
C LYS A 99 -0.74 15.99 -5.32
N TYR A 100 0.39 15.31 -5.16
CA TYR A 100 0.93 14.96 -3.84
C TYR A 100 2.07 15.87 -3.39
N HIS A 101 2.44 16.87 -4.20
CA HIS A 101 3.56 17.79 -3.97
C HIS A 101 4.89 17.05 -3.81
N VAL A 102 5.15 16.13 -4.74
CA VAL A 102 6.39 15.36 -4.83
C VAL A 102 7.19 15.86 -6.02
N GLU A 103 8.47 16.11 -5.83
CA GLU A 103 9.38 16.46 -6.91
C GLU A 103 10.07 15.20 -7.44
N ILE A 104 10.03 14.99 -8.75
CA ILE A 104 10.78 13.92 -9.41
C ILE A 104 12.19 14.45 -9.63
N ILE A 105 13.17 13.93 -8.88
CA ILE A 105 14.53 14.48 -8.82
C ILE A 105 15.54 13.69 -9.64
N GLY A 106 15.12 12.61 -10.31
CA GLY A 106 16.00 11.80 -11.16
C GLY A 106 15.57 10.35 -11.23
N GLY A 107 16.48 9.50 -11.61
CA GLY A 107 16.29 8.07 -11.78
C GLY A 107 17.16 7.50 -12.89
N ASP A 108 16.71 6.39 -13.47
CA ASP A 108 17.42 5.71 -14.56
C ASP A 108 16.43 5.25 -15.63
N THR A 109 16.89 5.17 -16.87
CA THR A 109 16.07 4.73 -18.01
C THR A 109 16.88 3.75 -18.87
N ILE A 110 16.35 2.53 -18.99
CA ILE A 110 17.00 1.46 -19.75
C ILE A 110 16.04 0.83 -20.77
N SER A 111 16.61 0.09 -21.71
CA SER A 111 15.82 -0.72 -22.65
C SER A 111 15.52 -2.09 -22.06
N ASN A 112 14.29 -2.60 -22.27
CA ASN A 112 13.86 -3.94 -21.87
C ASN A 112 12.87 -4.49 -22.89
N SER A 113 12.45 -5.74 -22.73
CA SER A 113 11.35 -6.36 -23.50
C SER A 113 9.96 -5.98 -23.00
N LYS A 114 9.85 -5.54 -21.75
CA LYS A 114 8.61 -5.17 -21.04
C LYS A 114 8.76 -3.80 -20.41
N LEU A 115 7.61 -3.21 -20.04
CA LEU A 115 7.59 -1.99 -19.24
C LEU A 115 7.66 -2.32 -17.76
N ASP A 116 8.81 -2.11 -17.16
CA ASP A 116 9.05 -2.33 -15.74
C ASP A 116 9.43 -1.00 -15.08
N ILE A 117 8.75 -0.69 -13.99
CA ILE A 117 8.89 0.58 -13.27
C ILE A 117 9.26 0.29 -11.83
N THR A 118 10.26 0.97 -11.29
CA THR A 118 10.48 1.03 -9.85
C THR A 118 10.57 2.47 -9.41
N ILE A 119 10.01 2.78 -8.25
CA ILE A 119 9.98 4.13 -7.72
C ILE A 119 10.51 4.12 -6.29
N THR A 120 11.43 5.03 -5.98
CA THR A 120 11.84 5.29 -4.61
C THR A 120 11.22 6.59 -4.17
N ILE A 121 10.46 6.58 -3.08
CA ILE A 121 9.89 7.78 -2.46
C ILE A 121 10.71 8.14 -1.23
N ILE A 122 11.16 9.38 -1.18
CA ILE A 122 11.84 9.98 -0.04
C ILE A 122 10.84 10.90 0.66
N SER A 123 10.54 10.59 1.91
CA SER A 123 9.48 11.24 2.69
C SER A 123 10.02 11.70 4.04
N LYS A 124 9.34 12.63 4.70
CA LYS A 124 9.75 13.15 6.01
C LYS A 124 8.67 12.94 7.06
N THR A 125 9.07 12.50 8.26
CA THR A 125 8.18 12.40 9.41
C THR A 125 8.97 12.58 10.72
N LYS A 126 8.29 13.15 11.72
CA LYS A 126 8.80 13.18 13.10
C LYS A 126 8.32 11.99 13.93
N LYS A 127 7.29 11.29 13.46
CA LYS A 127 6.66 10.18 14.17
C LYS A 127 6.20 9.13 13.17
N PRO A 128 7.09 8.20 12.77
CA PRO A 128 6.72 7.14 11.85
C PRO A 128 5.64 6.25 12.47
N LEU A 129 4.69 5.80 11.67
CA LEU A 129 3.78 4.74 12.03
C LEU A 129 4.43 3.43 11.59
N LEU A 130 4.67 2.53 12.54
CA LEU A 130 5.38 1.28 12.30
C LEU A 130 4.44 0.09 12.40
N ARG A 131 4.87 -1.05 11.90
CA ARG A 131 4.17 -2.35 12.06
C ARG A 131 4.31 -2.92 13.48
N THR A 132 5.22 -2.39 14.28
CA THR A 132 5.50 -2.81 15.66
C THR A 132 4.77 -1.94 16.69
N GLY A 133 4.74 -2.41 17.96
CA GLY A 133 4.09 -1.67 19.07
C GLY A 133 2.63 -2.05 19.31
N VAL A 134 2.13 -3.08 18.63
CA VAL A 134 0.78 -3.63 18.84
C VAL A 134 0.72 -4.37 20.17
N ARG A 135 -0.38 -4.14 20.94
CA ARG A 135 -0.58 -4.76 22.26
C ARG A 135 -1.97 -5.37 22.37
N ASP A 136 -2.07 -6.37 23.25
CA ASP A 136 -3.35 -6.96 23.64
C ASP A 136 -4.39 -5.90 24.01
N GLY A 137 -5.62 -6.10 23.58
CA GLY A 137 -6.73 -5.19 23.82
C GLY A 137 -6.88 -4.03 22.83
N PHE A 138 -5.89 -3.76 21.95
CA PHE A 138 -6.03 -2.74 20.92
C PHE A 138 -7.13 -3.12 19.92
N LEU A 139 -7.83 -2.12 19.40
CA LEU A 139 -8.77 -2.30 18.31
C LEU A 139 -8.04 -2.29 16.96
N VAL A 140 -8.56 -3.11 16.06
CA VAL A 140 -8.06 -3.25 14.69
C VAL A 140 -9.12 -2.75 13.73
N ALA A 141 -8.72 -1.84 12.84
CA ALA A 141 -9.62 -1.27 11.84
C ALA A 141 -8.96 -1.18 10.47
N TYR A 142 -9.78 -1.23 9.42
CA TYR A 142 -9.33 -0.84 8.08
C TYR A 142 -10.11 0.37 7.57
N SER A 143 -9.48 1.14 6.69
CA SER A 143 -10.11 2.26 6.02
C SER A 143 -10.83 1.82 4.75
N GLY A 144 -11.79 2.64 4.28
CA GLY A 144 -12.45 2.48 3.00
C GLY A 144 -13.29 1.22 2.86
N LYS A 145 -13.24 0.63 1.66
CA LYS A 145 -13.91 -0.63 1.31
C LYS A 145 -12.89 -1.59 0.68
N LEU A 146 -12.92 -2.85 1.10
CA LEU A 146 -12.06 -3.92 0.57
C LEU A 146 -12.84 -4.81 -0.40
N GLY A 147 -12.12 -5.55 -1.26
CA GLY A 147 -12.66 -6.47 -2.24
C GLY A 147 -12.94 -5.87 -3.62
N ASN A 148 -12.79 -4.54 -3.77
CA ASN A 148 -13.04 -3.89 -5.07
C ASN A 148 -11.88 -4.13 -6.06
N SER A 149 -10.65 -4.19 -5.59
CA SER A 149 -9.49 -4.49 -6.44
C SER A 149 -9.59 -5.90 -7.03
N ALA A 150 -9.92 -6.91 -6.22
CA ALA A 150 -10.17 -8.26 -6.72
C ALA A 150 -11.35 -8.34 -7.70
N LYS A 151 -12.40 -7.55 -7.49
CA LYS A 151 -13.54 -7.45 -8.41
C LYS A 151 -13.12 -6.89 -9.77
N ASP A 152 -12.36 -5.80 -9.75
CA ASP A 152 -11.86 -5.14 -10.96
C ASP A 152 -10.90 -6.08 -11.71
N LEU A 153 -9.98 -6.74 -10.99
CA LEU A 153 -9.04 -7.70 -11.57
C LEU A 153 -9.76 -8.90 -12.21
N LYS A 154 -10.78 -9.46 -11.53
CA LYS A 154 -11.61 -10.53 -12.11
C LYS A 154 -12.29 -10.09 -13.41
N LYS A 155 -12.76 -8.83 -13.48
CA LYS A 155 -13.35 -8.26 -14.69
C LYS A 155 -12.32 -8.18 -15.81
N LEU A 156 -11.09 -7.74 -15.54
CA LEU A 156 -10.01 -7.66 -16.52
C LEU A 156 -9.60 -9.04 -17.06
N PHE A 157 -9.48 -10.04 -16.19
CA PHE A 157 -9.22 -11.43 -16.64
C PHE A 157 -10.33 -12.00 -17.52
N ASN A 158 -11.56 -11.53 -17.36
CA ASN A 158 -12.69 -11.89 -18.22
C ASN A 158 -12.84 -10.93 -19.42
N LEU A 159 -11.77 -10.26 -19.85
CA LEU A 159 -11.73 -9.35 -21.01
C LEU A 159 -12.70 -8.17 -20.90
N GLY A 160 -13.10 -7.79 -19.69
CA GLY A 160 -13.96 -6.65 -19.45
C GLY A 160 -13.16 -5.35 -19.31
N PHE A 161 -13.84 -4.20 -19.48
CA PHE A 161 -13.25 -2.87 -19.36
C PHE A 161 -13.49 -2.28 -17.97
N LEU A 162 -12.54 -1.51 -17.48
CA LEU A 162 -12.67 -0.76 -16.24
C LEU A 162 -13.09 0.69 -16.52
N HIS A 163 -13.86 1.26 -15.59
CA HIS A 163 -14.06 2.70 -15.56
C HIS A 163 -12.83 3.40 -14.96
N ASP A 164 -12.58 4.65 -15.35
CA ASP A 164 -11.47 5.46 -14.81
C ASP A 164 -11.53 5.63 -13.29
N ASN A 165 -12.72 5.55 -12.70
CA ASN A 165 -12.94 5.60 -11.27
C ASN A 165 -12.84 4.25 -10.56
N SER A 166 -12.52 3.15 -11.27
CA SER A 166 -12.34 1.84 -10.64
C SER A 166 -11.17 1.87 -9.68
N LYS A 167 -11.24 1.04 -8.63
CA LYS A 167 -10.21 1.04 -7.59
C LYS A 167 -8.87 0.54 -8.13
N PHE A 168 -8.89 -0.37 -9.09
CA PHE A 168 -7.68 -0.87 -9.74
C PHE A 168 -6.85 0.23 -10.40
N VAL A 169 -7.49 1.27 -10.95
CA VAL A 169 -6.84 2.40 -11.63
C VAL A 169 -6.66 3.59 -10.68
N ASN A 170 -7.73 3.96 -9.96
CA ASN A 170 -7.78 5.17 -9.15
C ASN A 170 -7.72 4.85 -7.66
N ILE A 171 -6.52 4.59 -7.17
CA ILE A 171 -6.23 4.35 -5.76
C ILE A 171 -6.43 5.65 -4.98
N LYS A 172 -7.24 5.58 -3.90
CA LYS A 172 -7.50 6.71 -3.01
C LYS A 172 -6.67 6.61 -1.74
N LEU A 173 -5.49 7.20 -1.74
CA LEU A 173 -4.62 7.22 -0.57
C LEU A 173 -5.26 7.96 0.63
N ARG A 174 -5.15 7.42 1.82
CA ARG A 174 -5.83 7.88 3.03
C ARG A 174 -5.03 8.92 3.85
N LYS A 175 -4.26 9.76 3.16
CA LYS A 175 -3.39 10.81 3.73
C LYS A 175 -4.08 11.61 4.84
N LYS A 176 -5.30 12.15 4.59
CA LYS A 176 -6.03 12.94 5.58
C LYS A 176 -6.37 12.13 6.84
N LEU A 177 -6.76 10.87 6.68
CA LEU A 177 -7.07 10.00 7.82
C LEU A 177 -5.83 9.78 8.68
N VAL A 178 -4.73 9.32 8.09
CA VAL A 178 -3.49 8.99 8.81
C VAL A 178 -2.99 10.21 9.57
N TYR A 179 -2.82 11.36 8.89
CA TYR A 179 -2.26 12.57 9.50
C TYR A 179 -3.16 13.16 10.60
N ASN A 180 -4.48 13.09 10.44
CA ASN A 180 -5.42 13.57 11.44
C ASN A 180 -5.55 12.65 12.67
N THR A 181 -5.16 11.37 12.54
CA THR A 181 -5.29 10.38 13.60
C THR A 181 -3.96 9.94 14.22
N GLN A 182 -2.83 10.42 13.72
CA GLN A 182 -1.47 10.01 14.12
C GLN A 182 -1.22 9.96 15.64
N ARG A 183 -1.87 10.83 16.43
CA ARG A 183 -1.73 10.88 17.89
C ARG A 183 -2.31 9.66 18.59
N TYR A 184 -3.31 9.04 17.98
CA TYR A 184 -4.08 7.92 18.52
C TYR A 184 -3.60 6.58 17.96
N LEU A 185 -2.95 6.59 16.78
CA LEU A 185 -2.41 5.39 16.16
C LEU A 185 -1.20 4.86 16.94
N LYS A 186 -1.15 3.54 17.11
CA LYS A 186 -0.08 2.81 17.79
C LYS A 186 0.76 2.00 16.82
N ALA A 187 0.14 1.45 15.79
CA ALA A 187 0.76 0.75 14.68
C ALA A 187 -0.15 0.83 13.46
N GLY A 188 0.40 0.57 12.28
CA GLY A 188 -0.35 0.49 11.04
C GLY A 188 0.53 0.18 9.86
N MET A 189 -0.12 -0.12 8.75
CA MET A 189 0.46 -0.32 7.44
C MET A 189 -0.63 -0.12 6.37
N ASP A 190 -0.29 -0.11 5.11
CA ASP A 190 -1.28 -0.24 4.07
C ASP A 190 -1.66 -1.72 3.81
N ILE A 191 -2.74 -1.94 3.05
CA ILE A 191 -3.21 -3.27 2.68
C ILE A 191 -2.85 -3.48 1.21
N SER A 192 -1.71 -4.11 0.97
CA SER A 192 -1.17 -4.44 -0.36
C SER A 192 -1.35 -5.91 -0.73
N ASP A 193 -1.05 -6.84 0.19
CA ASP A 193 -1.16 -8.30 -0.06
C ASP A 193 -2.51 -8.89 0.38
N GLY A 194 -3.41 -8.04 0.81
CA GLY A 194 -4.71 -8.39 1.33
C GLY A 194 -4.75 -8.43 2.86
N LEU A 195 -5.94 -8.13 3.39
CA LEU A 195 -6.14 -7.90 4.82
C LEU A 195 -5.57 -9.02 5.71
N PHE A 196 -5.78 -10.30 5.35
CA PHE A 196 -5.33 -11.41 6.18
C PHE A 196 -3.81 -11.64 6.07
N SER A 197 -3.21 -11.42 4.91
CA SER A 197 -1.77 -11.51 4.72
C SER A 197 -1.05 -10.38 5.48
N ASP A 198 -1.58 -9.17 5.42
CA ASP A 198 -1.01 -8.01 6.11
C ASP A 198 -1.22 -8.07 7.63
N LEU A 199 -2.33 -8.68 8.11
CA LEU A 199 -2.50 -9.02 9.51
C LEU A 199 -1.44 -10.02 9.99
N GLU A 200 -1.02 -10.98 9.15
CA GLU A 200 0.03 -11.93 9.52
C GLU A 200 1.37 -11.25 9.73
N LYS A 201 1.74 -10.28 8.87
CA LYS A 201 2.96 -9.47 9.05
C LYS A 201 2.96 -8.77 10.41
N ILE A 202 1.82 -8.16 10.78
CA ILE A 202 1.65 -7.51 12.09
C ILE A 202 1.69 -8.54 13.24
N ALA A 203 1.04 -9.68 13.07
CA ALA A 203 1.00 -10.74 14.08
C ALA A 203 2.40 -11.27 14.39
N LEU A 204 3.20 -11.54 13.36
CA LEU A 204 4.56 -12.01 13.48
C LEU A 204 5.48 -10.96 14.14
N ALA A 205 5.38 -9.70 13.73
CA ALA A 205 6.21 -8.60 14.26
C ALA A 205 5.94 -8.29 15.74
N ASN A 206 4.75 -8.68 16.28
CA ASN A 206 4.34 -8.34 17.64
C ASN A 206 3.98 -9.57 18.51
N SER A 207 4.08 -10.78 17.98
CA SER A 207 3.68 -12.03 18.66
C SER A 207 2.25 -11.98 19.20
N VAL A 208 1.30 -11.53 18.38
CA VAL A 208 -0.11 -11.36 18.72
C VAL A 208 -1.04 -12.10 17.77
N GLY A 209 -2.32 -12.20 18.15
CA GLY A 209 -3.40 -12.67 17.29
C GLY A 209 -4.61 -11.73 17.33
N PHE A 210 -5.70 -12.15 16.72
CA PHE A 210 -6.88 -11.29 16.55
C PHE A 210 -8.17 -12.03 16.85
N LYS A 211 -9.07 -11.40 17.61
CA LYS A 211 -10.44 -11.82 17.81
C LYS A 211 -11.34 -10.98 16.90
N PHE A 212 -11.85 -11.57 15.84
CA PHE A 212 -12.75 -10.91 14.89
C PHE A 212 -14.12 -10.69 15.51
N SER A 213 -14.68 -9.49 15.36
CA SER A 213 -16.04 -9.14 15.82
C SER A 213 -17.14 -9.62 14.86
N LYS A 214 -16.77 -9.81 13.58
CA LYS A 214 -17.63 -10.34 12.51
C LYS A 214 -16.81 -11.20 11.56
N PRO A 215 -17.41 -12.23 10.95
CA PRO A 215 -16.74 -12.96 9.89
C PRO A 215 -16.48 -12.04 8.69
N ILE A 216 -15.30 -12.17 8.10
CA ILE A 216 -14.92 -11.49 6.86
C ILE A 216 -14.82 -12.58 5.79
N SER A 217 -15.50 -12.38 4.67
CA SER A 217 -15.43 -13.35 3.57
C SER A 217 -13.99 -13.44 3.05
N GLN A 218 -13.57 -14.63 2.67
CA GLN A 218 -12.23 -14.86 2.13
C GLN A 218 -11.97 -14.00 0.89
N TYR A 219 -12.97 -13.77 0.06
CA TYR A 219 -12.89 -12.88 -1.11
C TYR A 219 -12.46 -11.46 -0.73
N ILE A 220 -13.01 -10.89 0.35
CA ILE A 220 -12.65 -9.55 0.83
C ILE A 220 -11.29 -9.59 1.54
N ALA A 221 -11.06 -10.61 2.35
CA ALA A 221 -9.89 -10.72 3.20
C ALA A 221 -8.59 -10.97 2.42
N CYS A 222 -8.70 -11.68 1.29
CA CYS A 222 -7.56 -12.03 0.42
C CYS A 222 -7.45 -11.11 -0.81
N SER A 223 -8.21 -10.02 -0.88
CA SER A 223 -8.09 -9.04 -1.97
C SER A 223 -6.81 -8.22 -1.80
N GLY A 224 -5.83 -8.44 -2.64
CA GLY A 224 -4.61 -7.63 -2.73
C GLY A 224 -4.84 -6.30 -3.45
N GLU A 225 -3.80 -5.47 -3.48
CA GLU A 225 -3.77 -4.14 -4.14
C GLU A 225 -4.92 -3.20 -3.72
N GLU A 226 -5.34 -3.29 -2.46
CA GLU A 226 -6.42 -2.45 -1.94
C GLU A 226 -5.95 -1.05 -1.55
N TYR A 227 -4.70 -0.91 -1.09
CA TYR A 227 -4.05 0.34 -0.66
C TYR A 227 -4.92 1.16 0.32
N GLU A 228 -5.68 0.45 1.13
CA GLU A 228 -6.37 0.98 2.29
C GLU A 228 -5.49 0.81 3.53
N MET A 229 -5.78 1.54 4.59
CA MET A 229 -4.99 1.48 5.82
C MET A 229 -5.46 0.39 6.76
N LEU A 230 -4.55 -0.41 7.28
CA LEU A 230 -4.72 -1.28 8.44
C LEU A 230 -4.18 -0.56 9.67
N LEU A 231 -5.03 -0.28 10.65
CA LEU A 231 -4.75 0.63 11.76
C LEU A 231 -5.01 -0.02 13.11
N PHE A 232 -4.11 0.26 14.07
CA PHE A 232 -4.18 -0.24 15.45
C PHE A 232 -4.19 0.91 16.44
N PHE A 233 -5.14 0.90 17.39
CA PHE A 233 -5.30 1.97 18.37
C PHE A 233 -5.95 1.48 19.66
N ASP A 234 -5.78 2.23 20.74
CA ASP A 234 -6.36 1.90 22.05
C ASP A 234 -7.90 1.97 21.97
N LYS A 235 -8.59 1.04 22.65
CA LYS A 235 -10.06 1.02 22.71
C LYS A 235 -10.67 2.30 23.28
N ARG A 236 -9.94 3.03 24.13
CA ARG A 236 -10.34 4.34 24.67
C ARG A 236 -10.50 5.40 23.59
N ASP A 237 -9.72 5.30 22.53
CA ASP A 237 -9.72 6.25 21.42
C ASP A 237 -10.79 5.97 20.36
N LYS A 238 -11.61 4.91 20.50
CA LYS A 238 -12.61 4.46 19.51
C LYS A 238 -13.51 5.60 19.02
N LYS A 239 -14.12 6.36 19.91
CA LYS A 239 -15.04 7.46 19.54
C LYS A 239 -14.31 8.55 18.76
N THR A 240 -13.11 8.90 19.20
CA THR A 240 -12.26 9.92 18.55
C THR A 240 -11.82 9.47 17.16
N MET A 241 -11.39 8.22 17.02
CA MET A 241 -10.98 7.64 15.72
C MET A 241 -12.14 7.66 14.72
N LEU A 242 -13.32 7.21 15.10
CA LEU A 242 -14.51 7.24 14.23
C LEU A 242 -14.91 8.66 13.83
N ARG A 243 -14.88 9.63 14.76
CA ARG A 243 -15.15 11.04 14.47
C ARG A 243 -14.15 11.62 13.48
N ARG A 244 -12.86 11.39 13.69
CA ARG A 244 -11.80 11.89 12.79
C ARG A 244 -11.83 11.23 11.42
N ALA A 245 -12.16 9.96 11.34
CA ALA A 245 -12.38 9.26 10.08
C ALA A 245 -13.54 9.90 9.28
N LYS A 246 -14.67 10.21 9.95
CA LYS A 246 -15.80 10.94 9.34
C LYS A 246 -15.37 12.32 8.81
N LEU A 247 -14.63 13.10 9.61
CA LEU A 247 -14.09 14.40 9.19
C LEU A 247 -13.10 14.30 8.02
N SER A 248 -12.38 13.18 7.93
CA SER A 248 -11.49 12.87 6.81
C SER A 248 -12.23 12.31 5.59
N ARG A 249 -13.56 12.20 5.62
CA ARG A 249 -14.41 11.58 4.59
C ARG A 249 -13.92 10.18 4.22
N THR A 250 -13.48 9.42 5.22
CA THR A 250 -12.95 8.07 5.04
C THR A 250 -13.73 7.10 5.92
N PRO A 251 -14.44 6.12 5.37
CA PRO A 251 -15.02 5.04 6.16
C PRO A 251 -13.94 4.34 6.98
N LEU A 252 -14.24 4.01 8.23
CA LEU A 252 -13.34 3.25 9.10
C LEU A 252 -14.15 2.10 9.73
N THR A 253 -13.75 0.87 9.41
CA THR A 253 -14.38 -0.34 9.88
C THR A 253 -13.53 -0.98 10.97
N ILE A 254 -14.00 -0.96 12.22
CA ILE A 254 -13.39 -1.71 13.31
C ILE A 254 -13.91 -3.14 13.22
N PHE A 255 -13.04 -4.12 13.05
CA PHE A 255 -13.43 -5.50 12.75
C PHE A 255 -12.83 -6.55 13.67
N ALA A 256 -11.80 -6.20 14.45
CA ALA A 256 -11.16 -7.13 15.37
C ALA A 256 -10.57 -6.41 16.60
N GLN A 257 -10.19 -7.19 17.57
CA GLN A 257 -9.40 -6.79 18.74
C GLN A 257 -8.15 -7.67 18.81
N VAL A 258 -7.03 -7.06 19.17
CA VAL A 258 -5.76 -7.76 19.39
C VAL A 258 -5.87 -8.67 20.61
N THR A 259 -5.30 -9.86 20.53
CA THR A 259 -5.24 -10.88 21.58
C THR A 259 -3.84 -11.47 21.68
N ARG A 260 -3.58 -12.23 22.73
CA ARG A 260 -2.32 -12.98 22.91
C ARG A 260 -2.29 -14.33 22.17
N ASN A 261 -3.38 -14.68 21.48
CA ASN A 261 -3.46 -15.91 20.70
C ASN A 261 -2.55 -15.84 19.47
N ARG A 262 -2.24 -16.99 18.88
CA ARG A 262 -1.54 -17.02 17.59
C ARG A 262 -2.52 -16.70 16.46
N TYR A 263 -2.05 -15.95 15.47
CA TYR A 263 -2.76 -15.72 14.21
C TYR A 263 -2.23 -16.65 13.12
N ARG A 264 -3.10 -17.12 12.26
CA ARG A 264 -2.76 -17.91 11.06
C ARG A 264 -3.49 -17.33 9.87
N ASN A 265 -2.75 -16.96 8.86
CA ASN A 265 -3.28 -16.54 7.57
C ASN A 265 -3.97 -17.70 6.86
N ARG A 266 -5.06 -17.43 6.15
CA ARG A 266 -5.83 -18.39 5.34
C ARG A 266 -5.83 -18.05 3.84
N CYS A 267 -5.15 -16.97 3.45
CA CYS A 267 -5.00 -16.58 2.05
C CYS A 267 -3.78 -17.25 1.44
N LYS A 268 -3.85 -17.49 0.14
CA LYS A 268 -2.66 -17.87 -0.64
C LYS A 268 -1.77 -16.63 -0.82
N ALA A 269 -0.46 -16.83 -0.87
CA ALA A 269 0.46 -15.76 -1.25
C ALA A 269 0.17 -15.29 -2.68
N HIS A 270 0.35 -13.98 -2.93
CA HIS A 270 0.10 -13.40 -4.25
C HIS A 270 1.34 -13.50 -5.17
N HIS A 271 2.54 -13.46 -4.62
CA HIS A 271 3.78 -13.38 -5.40
C HIS A 271 4.63 -14.66 -5.36
N PHE A 272 4.53 -15.48 -4.31
CA PHE A 272 5.34 -16.70 -4.14
C PHE A 272 4.55 -17.87 -3.57
#